data_b66030c5a7cb063b78ee9f2618eca1d5
#
_entry.id   b66030c5a7cb063b78ee9f2618eca1d5
#
_cell.length_a   1.000
_cell.length_b   1.000
_cell.length_c   1.000
_cell.angle_alpha   90.00
_cell.angle_beta   90.00
_cell.angle_gamma   90.00
#
_symmetry.space_group_name_H-M   'P 1'
#
loop_
_entity.id
_entity.type
_entity.pdbx_description
1 polymer ?
#
loop_
_entity_poly.entity_id
_entity_poly.type
_entity_poly.pdbx_seq_one_letter_code
_entity_poly.pdbx_strand_id
1 'polypeptide(L)'
;MGRVIAVMDVGGTSIKTGAVRFDDGDDDSRIEVGPGLPTNSNEAADVVLDSLAAGVDAALDVAGRNVTGLAIAICGPFDVDNGISQMQGVHKFEDIFGIDLRAALRERSTVSGLPIRFARDAESAGTGEALAGAGAGVDRVLTITVGTGLGSCLTDHARPVEFIDGFGVEHLAMRETPWGGRADDVLSAHGLAERLGVDMADLRAAVEDPANADIVRDHGTRLGTFLAPVVAEFDAHVVVIGGGFSGSFGRFGPALQSAIGAVPVRPAALGPAGPLLGAAQLTFRP
;
A
#
# COMPACT_ATOMS: atom_id res chain seq x y z
N MET A 1 1.84 -21.48 -21.55
CA MET A 1 1.74 -21.86 -20.11
C MET A 1 1.68 -20.59 -19.30
N GLY A 2 0.60 -20.40 -18.56
CA GLY A 2 0.42 -19.23 -17.71
C GLY A 2 1.57 -19.05 -16.71
N ARG A 3 1.90 -17.80 -16.37
CA ARG A 3 2.93 -17.49 -15.38
C ARG A 3 2.33 -17.48 -13.98
N VAL A 4 3.04 -18.04 -13.00
CA VAL A 4 2.69 -18.01 -11.60
C VAL A 4 3.72 -17.18 -10.84
N ILE A 5 3.29 -16.11 -10.21
CA ILE A 5 4.13 -15.23 -9.41
C ILE A 5 3.74 -15.37 -7.94
N ALA A 6 4.69 -15.75 -7.11
CA ALA A 6 4.55 -15.63 -5.66
C ALA A 6 4.57 -14.15 -5.30
N VAL A 7 3.71 -13.71 -4.40
CA VAL A 7 3.58 -12.28 -4.09
C VAL A 7 3.51 -12.04 -2.59
N MET A 8 4.12 -10.95 -2.14
CA MET A 8 3.96 -10.46 -0.78
C MET A 8 3.87 -8.93 -0.74
N ASP A 9 3.11 -8.43 0.23
CA ASP A 9 2.99 -7.01 0.55
C ASP A 9 3.48 -6.80 1.98
N VAL A 10 4.58 -6.07 2.11
CA VAL A 10 5.31 -5.84 3.37
C VAL A 10 4.95 -4.46 3.90
N GLY A 11 4.01 -4.43 4.83
CA GLY A 11 3.70 -3.24 5.62
C GLY A 11 4.50 -3.18 6.92
N GLY A 12 4.40 -2.06 7.64
CA GLY A 12 5.11 -1.89 8.92
C GLY A 12 4.64 -2.83 10.04
N THR A 13 3.43 -3.39 9.95
CA THR A 13 2.85 -4.24 11.01
C THR A 13 2.65 -5.68 10.55
N SER A 14 2.32 -5.90 9.29
CA SER A 14 1.99 -7.23 8.75
C SER A 14 2.48 -7.43 7.33
N ILE A 15 2.80 -8.67 7.01
CA ILE A 15 3.08 -9.17 5.68
C ILE A 15 1.82 -9.86 5.17
N LYS A 16 1.34 -9.50 3.99
CA LYS A 16 0.33 -10.24 3.25
C LYS A 16 1.03 -11.11 2.22
N THR A 17 0.55 -12.31 2.03
CA THR A 17 1.14 -13.28 1.08
C THR A 17 0.11 -13.79 0.09
N GLY A 18 0.56 -14.33 -1.03
CA GLY A 18 -0.33 -14.90 -2.02
C GLY A 18 0.36 -15.33 -3.30
N ALA A 19 -0.45 -15.61 -4.31
CA ALA A 19 0.01 -15.92 -5.65
C ALA A 19 -0.87 -15.24 -6.70
N VAL A 20 -0.27 -14.77 -7.78
CA VAL A 20 -0.97 -14.26 -8.95
C VAL A 20 -0.67 -15.18 -10.14
N ARG A 21 -1.73 -15.62 -10.82
CA ARG A 21 -1.65 -16.47 -12.01
C ARG A 21 -2.09 -15.65 -13.21
N PHE A 22 -1.20 -15.48 -14.18
CA PHE A 22 -1.49 -14.85 -15.46
C PHE A 22 -1.75 -15.95 -16.48
N ASP A 23 -2.95 -16.03 -17.03
CA ASP A 23 -3.28 -16.97 -18.10
C ASP A 23 -2.79 -16.44 -19.48
N ASP A 24 -2.38 -17.37 -20.39
CA ASP A 24 -1.92 -16.98 -21.73
C ASP A 24 -3.09 -16.44 -22.55
N GLY A 25 -3.05 -15.17 -22.90
CA GLY A 25 -3.99 -14.56 -23.86
C GLY A 25 -5.21 -13.88 -23.27
N ASP A 26 -5.41 -13.95 -21.95
CA ASP A 26 -6.47 -13.21 -21.25
C ASP A 26 -5.87 -12.09 -20.38
N ASP A 27 -6.58 -10.95 -20.31
CA ASP A 27 -6.28 -9.89 -19.34
C ASP A 27 -6.66 -10.30 -17.91
N ASP A 28 -7.31 -11.44 -17.73
CA ASP A 28 -7.72 -11.99 -16.44
C ASP A 28 -6.55 -12.61 -15.69
N SER A 29 -6.25 -12.02 -14.54
CA SER A 29 -5.32 -12.58 -13.56
C SER A 29 -6.11 -13.14 -12.38
N ARG A 30 -5.76 -14.36 -11.96
CA ARG A 30 -6.34 -14.95 -10.74
C ARG A 30 -5.40 -14.73 -9.58
N ILE A 31 -5.96 -14.25 -8.47
CA ILE A 31 -5.22 -14.05 -7.24
C ILE A 31 -5.71 -15.00 -6.15
N GLU A 32 -4.77 -15.61 -5.48
CA GLU A 32 -4.99 -16.42 -4.27
C GLU A 32 -4.27 -15.74 -3.11
N VAL A 33 -5.03 -15.38 -2.07
CA VAL A 33 -4.51 -14.73 -0.87
C VAL A 33 -4.15 -15.81 0.14
N GLY A 34 -2.93 -15.75 0.63
CA GLY A 34 -2.39 -16.65 1.64
C GLY A 34 -2.48 -16.11 3.07
N PRO A 35 -1.77 -16.73 4.01
CA PRO A 35 -1.76 -16.30 5.40
C PRO A 35 -1.09 -14.95 5.56
N GLY A 36 -1.61 -14.14 6.52
CA GLY A 36 -0.93 -12.96 7.01
C GLY A 36 0.08 -13.30 8.10
N LEU A 37 1.22 -12.60 8.11
CA LEU A 37 2.30 -12.81 9.08
C LEU A 37 2.67 -11.48 9.74
N PRO A 38 3.19 -11.46 10.98
CA PRO A 38 3.73 -10.25 11.57
C PRO A 38 5.03 -9.84 10.85
N THR A 39 5.25 -8.53 10.72
CA THR A 39 6.48 -8.01 10.12
C THR A 39 7.60 -7.89 11.12
N ASN A 40 7.28 -7.66 12.40
CA ASN A 40 8.24 -7.39 13.47
C ASN A 40 9.21 -6.22 13.14
N SER A 41 8.70 -5.18 12.50
CA SER A 41 9.49 -4.11 11.87
C SER A 41 10.35 -3.28 12.82
N ASN A 42 10.12 -3.37 14.13
CA ASN A 42 10.85 -2.65 15.18
C ASN A 42 11.80 -3.57 15.98
N GLU A 43 11.93 -4.82 15.57
CA GLU A 43 12.84 -5.78 16.19
C GLU A 43 14.22 -5.73 15.52
N ALA A 44 15.19 -6.42 16.12
CA ALA A 44 16.55 -6.53 15.58
C ALA A 44 16.55 -7.09 14.14
N ALA A 45 17.55 -6.70 13.35
CA ALA A 45 17.68 -7.03 11.93
C ALA A 45 17.40 -8.51 11.61
N ASP A 46 17.97 -9.43 12.38
CA ASP A 46 17.78 -10.88 12.15
C ASP A 46 16.31 -11.29 12.31
N VAL A 47 15.60 -10.76 13.30
CA VAL A 47 14.17 -11.06 13.52
C VAL A 47 13.32 -10.53 12.37
N VAL A 48 13.62 -9.30 11.89
CA VAL A 48 12.96 -8.71 10.74
C VAL A 48 13.18 -9.55 9.49
N LEU A 49 14.45 -9.90 9.21
CA LEU A 49 14.81 -10.68 8.03
C LEU A 49 14.21 -12.10 8.06
N ASP A 50 14.15 -12.74 9.24
CA ASP A 50 13.50 -14.05 9.40
C ASP A 50 11.98 -13.96 9.18
N SER A 51 11.34 -12.86 9.63
CA SER A 51 9.93 -12.62 9.36
C SER A 51 9.66 -12.43 7.86
N LEU A 52 10.52 -11.67 7.16
CA LEU A 52 10.43 -11.49 5.71
C LEU A 52 10.66 -12.82 4.97
N ALA A 53 11.63 -13.62 5.40
CA ALA A 53 11.91 -14.94 4.82
C ALA A 53 10.72 -15.90 4.99
N ALA A 54 10.10 -15.92 6.18
CA ALA A 54 8.88 -16.70 6.42
C ALA A 54 7.72 -16.23 5.50
N GLY A 55 7.63 -14.93 5.22
CA GLY A 55 6.68 -14.39 4.25
C GLY A 55 6.93 -14.90 2.83
N VAL A 56 8.19 -14.97 2.41
CA VAL A 56 8.58 -15.57 1.11
C VAL A 56 8.15 -17.01 1.03
N ASP A 57 8.48 -17.83 2.06
CA ASP A 57 8.15 -19.24 2.06
C ASP A 57 6.63 -19.47 2.02
N ALA A 58 5.87 -18.68 2.79
CA ALA A 58 4.41 -18.72 2.76
C ALA A 58 3.83 -18.34 1.38
N ALA A 59 4.39 -17.34 0.70
CA ALA A 59 3.96 -16.96 -0.64
C ALA A 59 4.30 -18.06 -1.68
N LEU A 60 5.45 -18.70 -1.55
CA LEU A 60 5.85 -19.83 -2.40
C LEU A 60 4.94 -21.05 -2.19
N ASP A 61 4.54 -21.33 -0.95
CA ASP A 61 3.60 -22.41 -0.62
C ASP A 61 2.23 -22.18 -1.28
N VAL A 62 1.70 -20.94 -1.24
CA VAL A 62 0.44 -20.56 -1.93
C VAL A 62 0.60 -20.68 -3.45
N ALA A 63 1.72 -20.23 -4.00
CA ALA A 63 1.99 -20.29 -5.43
C ALA A 63 2.14 -21.73 -5.94
N GLY A 64 2.66 -22.62 -5.12
CA GLY A 64 2.84 -24.03 -5.41
C GLY A 64 3.89 -24.29 -6.49
N ARG A 65 3.62 -25.30 -7.36
CA ARG A 65 4.57 -25.66 -8.42
C ARG A 65 4.51 -24.69 -9.59
N ASN A 66 5.61 -24.59 -10.34
CA ASN A 66 5.75 -23.78 -11.57
C ASN A 66 5.78 -22.26 -11.30
N VAL A 67 6.24 -21.84 -10.13
CA VAL A 67 6.50 -20.43 -9.82
C VAL A 67 7.60 -19.90 -10.74
N THR A 68 7.37 -18.74 -11.35
CA THR A 68 8.31 -18.12 -12.30
C THR A 68 8.97 -16.86 -11.76
N GLY A 69 8.55 -16.39 -10.58
CA GLY A 69 9.12 -15.22 -9.92
C GLY A 69 8.48 -14.90 -8.57
N LEU A 70 9.12 -14.02 -7.83
CA LEU A 70 8.65 -13.45 -6.56
C LEU A 70 8.54 -11.94 -6.69
N ALA A 71 7.35 -11.39 -6.49
CA ALA A 71 7.08 -9.96 -6.42
C ALA A 71 6.89 -9.53 -4.96
N ILE A 72 7.54 -8.46 -4.56
CA ILE A 72 7.46 -7.92 -3.21
C ILE A 72 7.06 -6.45 -3.28
N ALA A 73 5.83 -6.13 -2.86
CA ALA A 73 5.47 -4.77 -2.52
C ALA A 73 6.07 -4.45 -1.15
N ILE A 74 6.75 -3.31 -1.03
CA ILE A 74 7.41 -2.92 0.22
C ILE A 74 7.23 -1.43 0.46
N CYS A 75 6.98 -1.07 1.73
CA CYS A 75 6.93 0.32 2.13
C CYS A 75 8.30 0.99 2.01
N GLY A 76 8.28 2.31 1.81
CA GLY A 76 9.50 3.10 1.66
C GLY A 76 9.98 3.79 2.93
N PRO A 77 11.16 4.46 2.84
CA PRO A 77 12.03 4.56 1.65
C PRO A 77 12.75 3.25 1.31
N PHE A 78 12.75 2.88 0.03
CA PHE A 78 13.35 1.64 -0.46
C PHE A 78 13.84 1.79 -1.91
N ASP A 79 15.04 1.33 -2.20
CA ASP A 79 15.58 1.24 -3.55
C ASP A 79 15.05 -0.03 -4.23
N VAL A 80 13.97 0.10 -4.98
CA VAL A 80 13.29 -1.04 -5.62
C VAL A 80 14.14 -1.72 -6.69
N ASP A 81 15.01 -0.99 -7.36
CA ASP A 81 15.85 -1.50 -8.44
C ASP A 81 16.98 -2.36 -7.89
N ASN A 82 17.65 -1.88 -6.85
CA ASN A 82 18.77 -2.59 -6.23
C ASN A 82 18.33 -3.52 -5.09
N GLY A 83 17.12 -3.36 -4.56
CA GLY A 83 16.60 -4.16 -3.45
C GLY A 83 17.17 -3.78 -2.09
N ILE A 84 17.56 -2.51 -1.91
CA ILE A 84 18.26 -2.01 -0.73
C ILE A 84 17.31 -1.20 0.15
N SER A 85 17.22 -1.56 1.43
CA SER A 85 16.47 -0.79 2.42
C SER A 85 17.12 0.57 2.67
N GLN A 86 16.32 1.63 2.56
CA GLN A 86 16.72 3.00 2.86
C GLN A 86 15.92 3.57 4.04
N MET A 87 15.28 2.68 4.83
CA MET A 87 14.41 3.04 5.93
C MET A 87 15.22 3.51 7.13
N GLN A 88 15.38 4.83 7.26
CA GLN A 88 16.04 5.51 8.37
C GLN A 88 15.20 6.72 8.80
N GLY A 89 14.96 6.87 10.10
CA GLY A 89 14.15 7.96 10.67
C GLY A 89 12.65 7.84 10.33
N VAL A 90 12.16 6.63 10.07
CA VAL A 90 10.75 6.33 9.71
C VAL A 90 10.05 5.43 10.73
N HIS A 91 10.70 5.18 11.87
CA HIS A 91 10.16 4.42 13.01
C HIS A 91 9.75 2.96 12.68
N LYS A 92 10.29 2.39 11.64
CA LYS A 92 10.10 0.99 11.23
C LYS A 92 11.26 0.54 10.36
N PHE A 93 11.66 -0.71 10.48
CA PHE A 93 12.71 -1.34 9.67
C PHE A 93 14.08 -0.65 9.75
N GLU A 94 14.36 0.12 10.78
CA GLU A 94 15.59 0.90 10.88
C GLU A 94 16.83 -0.01 11.00
N ASP A 95 16.69 -1.14 11.66
CA ASP A 95 17.77 -2.09 11.85
C ASP A 95 18.23 -2.80 10.56
N ILE A 96 17.39 -2.75 9.49
CA ILE A 96 17.77 -3.30 8.18
C ILE A 96 18.22 -2.21 7.18
N PHE A 97 18.49 -0.98 7.63
CA PHE A 97 19.00 0.08 6.77
C PHE A 97 20.27 -0.35 6.04
N GLY A 98 20.32 -0.14 4.71
CA GLY A 98 21.47 -0.49 3.86
C GLY A 98 21.59 -1.97 3.49
N ILE A 99 20.73 -2.84 3.98
CA ILE A 99 20.73 -4.26 3.66
C ILE A 99 20.15 -4.51 2.27
N ASP A 100 20.84 -5.30 1.44
CA ASP A 100 20.30 -5.89 0.21
C ASP A 100 19.35 -7.04 0.59
N LEU A 101 18.02 -6.75 0.54
CA LEU A 101 17.00 -7.72 0.87
C LEU A 101 16.94 -8.89 -0.13
N ARG A 102 17.32 -8.67 -1.38
CA ARG A 102 17.35 -9.76 -2.37
C ARG A 102 18.37 -10.82 -1.99
N ALA A 103 19.58 -10.40 -1.56
CA ALA A 103 20.61 -11.29 -1.09
C ALA A 103 20.20 -11.97 0.23
N ALA A 104 19.73 -11.19 1.21
CA ALA A 104 19.32 -11.69 2.51
C ALA A 104 18.18 -12.73 2.43
N LEU A 105 17.18 -12.50 1.58
CA LEU A 105 16.06 -13.43 1.40
C LEU A 105 16.50 -14.73 0.73
N ARG A 106 17.47 -14.70 -0.20
CA ARG A 106 18.02 -15.91 -0.80
C ARG A 106 18.77 -16.80 0.18
N GLU A 107 19.38 -16.20 1.20
CA GLU A 107 20.10 -16.93 2.24
C GLU A 107 19.19 -17.54 3.30
N ARG A 108 18.03 -16.92 3.56
CA ARG A 108 17.14 -17.23 4.70
C ARG A 108 15.86 -17.98 4.34
N SER A 109 15.47 -17.99 3.06
CA SER A 109 14.22 -18.61 2.61
C SER A 109 14.47 -19.72 1.59
N THR A 110 13.43 -20.45 1.22
CA THR A 110 13.49 -21.51 0.20
C THR A 110 13.52 -20.98 -1.23
N VAL A 111 13.50 -19.65 -1.44
CA VAL A 111 13.56 -19.04 -2.77
C VAL A 111 14.90 -19.33 -3.44
N SER A 112 14.92 -20.21 -4.43
CA SER A 112 16.15 -20.61 -5.13
C SER A 112 16.00 -20.35 -6.63
N GLY A 113 16.96 -19.58 -7.19
CA GLY A 113 17.03 -19.35 -8.64
C GLY A 113 15.90 -18.49 -9.24
N LEU A 114 14.87 -18.14 -8.48
CA LEU A 114 13.78 -17.28 -8.96
C LEU A 114 14.20 -15.81 -9.01
N PRO A 115 13.75 -15.04 -10.02
CA PRO A 115 13.87 -13.60 -10.00
C PRO A 115 13.02 -13.03 -8.85
N ILE A 116 13.64 -12.19 -8.02
CA ILE A 116 12.99 -11.41 -6.97
C ILE A 116 12.93 -9.95 -7.44
N ARG A 117 11.73 -9.38 -7.49
CA ARG A 117 11.51 -8.00 -7.90
C ARG A 117 10.70 -7.27 -6.85
N PHE A 118 11.01 -5.99 -6.67
CA PHE A 118 10.36 -5.12 -5.70
C PHE A 118 9.49 -4.09 -6.41
N ALA A 119 8.43 -3.66 -5.73
CA ALA A 119 7.59 -2.53 -6.10
C ALA A 119 7.24 -1.74 -4.84
N ARG A 120 6.83 -0.49 -4.98
CA ARG A 120 6.32 0.31 -3.87
C ARG A 120 4.93 -0.16 -3.46
N ASP A 121 4.67 -0.19 -2.16
CA ASP A 121 3.41 -0.68 -1.59
C ASP A 121 2.18 0.14 -2.05
N ALA A 122 2.29 1.47 -2.02
CA ALA A 122 1.21 2.35 -2.45
C ALA A 122 0.92 2.25 -3.96
N GLU A 123 1.97 2.15 -4.80
CA GLU A 123 1.83 1.93 -6.25
C GLU A 123 1.19 0.58 -6.53
N SER A 124 1.61 -0.45 -5.79
CA SER A 124 1.02 -1.78 -5.91
C SER A 124 -0.46 -1.78 -5.53
N ALA A 125 -0.81 -1.14 -4.41
CA ALA A 125 -2.21 -1.02 -4.00
C ALA A 125 -3.05 -0.25 -5.03
N GLY A 126 -2.54 0.89 -5.53
CA GLY A 126 -3.24 1.71 -6.52
C GLY A 126 -3.41 0.99 -7.85
N THR A 127 -2.36 0.33 -8.34
CA THR A 127 -2.43 -0.46 -9.59
C THR A 127 -3.44 -1.61 -9.48
N GLY A 128 -3.45 -2.33 -8.36
CA GLY A 128 -4.42 -3.40 -8.14
C GLY A 128 -5.86 -2.90 -8.14
N GLU A 129 -6.15 -1.81 -7.42
CA GLU A 129 -7.47 -1.20 -7.37
C GLU A 129 -7.91 -0.60 -8.72
N ALA A 130 -6.99 -0.05 -9.51
CA ALA A 130 -7.28 0.46 -10.85
C ALA A 130 -7.54 -0.67 -11.87
N LEU A 131 -6.88 -1.83 -11.70
CA LEU A 131 -7.07 -2.97 -12.60
C LEU A 131 -8.37 -3.72 -12.33
N ALA A 132 -8.66 -4.05 -11.07
CA ALA A 132 -9.72 -5.01 -10.75
C ALA A 132 -10.57 -4.60 -9.52
N GLY A 133 -10.30 -3.46 -8.91
CA GLY A 133 -10.97 -3.00 -7.70
C GLY A 133 -11.89 -1.81 -7.92
N ALA A 134 -11.92 -0.89 -6.95
CA ALA A 134 -12.81 0.27 -6.94
C ALA A 134 -12.56 1.27 -8.08
N GLY A 135 -11.37 1.23 -8.69
CA GLY A 135 -11.00 2.03 -9.87
C GLY A 135 -11.14 1.32 -11.20
N ALA A 136 -11.60 0.06 -11.22
CA ALA A 136 -11.68 -0.71 -12.47
C ALA A 136 -12.55 -0.05 -13.52
N GLY A 137 -12.05 0.02 -14.76
CA GLY A 137 -12.73 0.68 -15.86
C GLY A 137 -12.73 2.22 -15.82
N VAL A 138 -11.96 2.81 -14.92
CA VAL A 138 -11.76 4.25 -14.80
C VAL A 138 -10.35 4.63 -15.27
N ASP A 139 -10.22 5.61 -16.17
CA ASP A 139 -8.93 5.95 -16.75
C ASP A 139 -7.97 6.52 -15.71
N ARG A 140 -8.40 7.58 -14.98
CA ARG A 140 -7.55 8.29 -14.02
C ARG A 140 -8.01 8.05 -12.59
N VAL A 141 -7.21 7.30 -11.85
CA VAL A 141 -7.51 6.89 -10.46
C VAL A 141 -6.46 7.47 -9.53
N LEU A 142 -6.89 8.24 -8.53
CA LEU A 142 -6.07 8.60 -7.39
C LEU A 142 -6.34 7.61 -6.26
N THR A 143 -5.37 6.79 -5.90
CA THR A 143 -5.47 5.89 -4.75
C THR A 143 -4.67 6.46 -3.58
N ILE A 144 -5.31 6.53 -2.42
CA ILE A 144 -4.69 6.92 -1.15
C ILE A 144 -4.77 5.75 -0.19
N THR A 145 -3.63 5.31 0.32
CA THR A 145 -3.58 4.31 1.38
C THR A 145 -3.43 4.99 2.73
N VAL A 146 -4.44 4.82 3.60
CA VAL A 146 -4.45 5.35 4.97
C VAL A 146 -4.18 4.18 5.92
N GLY A 147 -3.01 4.20 6.52
CA GLY A 147 -2.53 3.22 7.47
C GLY A 147 -1.69 3.90 8.53
N THR A 148 -0.67 3.22 9.08
CA THR A 148 0.32 3.84 9.99
C THR A 148 0.90 5.10 9.35
N GLY A 149 1.17 5.06 8.04
CA GLY A 149 1.49 6.22 7.21
C GLY A 149 0.44 6.48 6.13
N LEU A 150 0.70 7.51 5.32
CA LEU A 150 -0.10 7.92 4.16
C LEU A 150 0.66 7.57 2.88
N GLY A 151 0.09 6.69 2.07
CA GLY A 151 0.63 6.39 0.74
C GLY A 151 -0.28 6.92 -0.37
N SER A 152 0.28 7.13 -1.55
CA SER A 152 -0.47 7.61 -2.71
C SER A 152 0.00 6.98 -4.01
N CYS A 153 -0.91 6.78 -4.93
CA CYS A 153 -0.64 6.34 -6.30
C CYS A 153 -1.62 7.02 -7.25
N LEU A 154 -1.09 7.57 -8.31
CA LEU A 154 -1.88 8.03 -9.46
C LEU A 154 -1.74 6.99 -10.57
N THR A 155 -2.86 6.55 -11.13
CA THR A 155 -2.82 5.67 -12.31
C THR A 155 -3.58 6.30 -13.47
N ASP A 156 -3.01 6.19 -14.66
CA ASP A 156 -3.68 6.48 -15.93
C ASP A 156 -3.76 5.16 -16.71
N HIS A 157 -5.00 4.72 -17.04
CA HIS A 157 -5.26 3.40 -17.63
C HIS A 157 -4.59 2.26 -16.85
N ALA A 158 -4.73 2.29 -15.53
CA ALA A 158 -4.15 1.35 -14.56
C ALA A 158 -2.61 1.26 -14.57
N ARG A 159 -1.91 2.25 -15.13
CA ARG A 159 -0.45 2.38 -15.07
C ARG A 159 -0.07 3.52 -14.14
N PRO A 160 0.85 3.32 -13.21
CA PRO A 160 1.32 4.40 -12.33
C PRO A 160 1.90 5.55 -13.15
N VAL A 161 1.59 6.77 -12.71
CA VAL A 161 2.12 8.02 -13.26
C VAL A 161 3.04 8.63 -12.21
N GLU A 162 4.32 8.80 -12.55
CA GLU A 162 5.34 9.26 -11.61
C GLU A 162 5.25 10.77 -11.32
N PHE A 163 4.81 11.57 -12.29
CA PHE A 163 4.80 13.03 -12.19
C PHE A 163 3.58 13.64 -12.86
N ILE A 164 3.03 14.67 -12.21
CA ILE A 164 2.14 15.64 -12.81
C ILE A 164 2.83 16.99 -12.65
N ASP A 165 3.27 17.61 -13.76
CA ASP A 165 3.84 18.98 -13.85
C ASP A 165 4.69 19.43 -12.64
N GLY A 166 5.66 18.60 -12.24
CA GLY A 166 6.53 18.87 -11.09
C GLY A 166 6.05 18.34 -9.74
N PHE A 167 4.94 17.61 -9.71
CA PHE A 167 4.39 16.94 -8.58
C PHE A 167 4.76 15.45 -8.60
N GLY A 168 5.79 15.05 -7.83
CA GLY A 168 6.02 13.65 -7.53
C GLY A 168 4.93 13.14 -6.60
N VAL A 169 4.23 12.08 -6.98
CA VAL A 169 3.17 11.45 -6.15
C VAL A 169 3.75 10.90 -4.85
N GLU A 170 5.00 10.47 -4.92
CA GLU A 170 5.79 10.00 -3.78
C GLU A 170 5.89 11.02 -2.64
N HIS A 171 5.65 12.30 -2.94
CA HIS A 171 5.83 13.38 -1.98
C HIS A 171 4.53 13.87 -1.34
N LEU A 172 3.35 13.30 -1.66
CA LEU A 172 2.11 13.73 -1.00
C LEU A 172 2.20 13.55 0.52
N ALA A 173 2.74 12.42 0.97
CA ALA A 173 2.96 12.15 2.39
C ALA A 173 3.87 13.19 3.08
N MET A 174 4.85 13.72 2.35
CA MET A 174 5.86 14.66 2.87
C MET A 174 5.44 16.13 2.78
N ARG A 175 4.29 16.43 2.17
CA ARG A 175 3.82 17.82 2.04
C ARG A 175 3.33 18.38 3.35
N GLU A 176 3.66 19.65 3.58
CA GLU A 176 3.10 20.41 4.69
C GLU A 176 1.59 20.59 4.53
N THR A 177 0.88 20.40 5.63
CA THR A 177 -0.58 20.59 5.67
C THR A 177 -0.93 21.99 6.16
N PRO A 178 -2.11 22.54 5.83
CA PRO A 178 -2.59 23.80 6.39
C PRO A 178 -2.75 23.81 7.93
N TRP A 179 -2.75 22.63 8.53
CA TRP A 179 -2.88 22.47 10.00
C TRP A 179 -1.53 22.30 10.71
N GLY A 180 -0.43 22.50 9.98
CA GLY A 180 0.94 22.25 10.44
C GLY A 180 1.32 20.77 10.32
N GLY A 181 2.62 20.51 10.17
CA GLY A 181 3.16 19.16 9.98
C GLY A 181 2.91 18.54 8.60
N ARG A 182 3.58 17.43 8.34
CA ARG A 182 3.49 16.71 7.08
C ARG A 182 2.18 15.95 6.98
N ALA A 183 1.71 15.71 5.77
CA ALA A 183 0.48 14.95 5.53
C ALA A 183 0.55 13.53 6.14
N ASP A 184 1.71 12.90 6.12
CA ASP A 184 1.94 11.59 6.76
C ASP A 184 1.67 11.64 8.27
N ASP A 185 2.15 12.69 8.94
CA ASP A 185 2.02 12.87 10.38
C ASP A 185 0.58 13.23 10.78
N VAL A 186 -0.14 14.00 9.95
CA VAL A 186 -1.44 14.62 10.32
C VAL A 186 -2.64 13.85 9.77
N LEU A 187 -2.52 13.28 8.55
CA LEU A 187 -3.65 12.72 7.79
C LEU A 187 -3.64 11.19 7.71
N SER A 188 -2.61 10.54 8.24
CA SER A 188 -2.56 9.08 8.39
C SER A 188 -3.47 8.60 9.53
N ALA A 189 -3.61 7.29 9.66
CA ALA A 189 -4.28 6.68 10.82
C ALA A 189 -3.53 6.99 12.13
N HIS A 190 -2.19 7.10 12.07
CA HIS A 190 -1.38 7.52 13.23
C HIS A 190 -1.74 8.94 13.69
N GLY A 191 -1.80 9.90 12.76
CA GLY A 191 -2.20 11.27 13.07
C GLY A 191 -3.62 11.38 13.64
N LEU A 192 -4.54 10.50 13.20
CA LEU A 192 -5.87 10.43 13.83
C LEU A 192 -5.81 9.85 15.25
N ALA A 193 -5.01 8.81 15.48
CA ALA A 193 -4.82 8.21 16.80
C ALA A 193 -4.27 9.24 17.81
N GLU A 194 -3.27 10.02 17.41
CA GLU A 194 -2.74 11.14 18.23
C GLU A 194 -3.82 12.17 18.56
N ARG A 195 -4.64 12.57 17.59
CA ARG A 195 -5.74 13.52 17.80
C ARG A 195 -6.82 12.99 18.75
N LEU A 196 -7.04 11.68 18.74
CA LEU A 196 -7.98 11.00 19.64
C LEU A 196 -7.36 10.68 21.01
N GLY A 197 -6.03 10.80 21.15
CA GLY A 197 -5.31 10.48 22.38
C GLY A 197 -5.31 8.98 22.69
N VAL A 198 -5.25 8.13 21.66
CA VAL A 198 -5.29 6.67 21.79
C VAL A 198 -4.09 6.02 21.08
N ASP A 199 -3.75 4.81 21.49
CA ASP A 199 -2.77 4.00 20.77
C ASP A 199 -3.35 3.45 19.45
N MET A 200 -2.47 3.13 18.49
CA MET A 200 -2.87 2.56 17.21
C MET A 200 -3.68 1.26 17.33
N ALA A 201 -3.43 0.47 18.37
CA ALA A 201 -4.18 -0.75 18.64
C ALA A 201 -5.66 -0.48 18.97
N ASP A 202 -5.94 0.66 19.62
CA ASP A 202 -7.28 1.07 20.08
C ASP A 202 -7.99 1.97 19.06
N LEU A 203 -7.29 2.44 18.02
CA LEU A 203 -7.81 3.40 17.05
C LEU A 203 -9.15 2.96 16.45
N ARG A 204 -9.28 1.68 16.08
CA ARG A 204 -10.52 1.18 15.46
C ARG A 204 -11.72 1.31 16.40
N ALA A 205 -11.54 0.95 17.66
CA ALA A 205 -12.59 1.10 18.66
C ALA A 205 -12.94 2.56 18.92
N ALA A 206 -11.92 3.44 18.99
CA ALA A 206 -12.09 4.87 19.18
C ALA A 206 -12.84 5.54 18.02
N VAL A 207 -12.60 5.12 16.78
CA VAL A 207 -13.30 5.63 15.58
C VAL A 207 -14.77 5.22 15.56
N GLU A 208 -15.10 4.06 16.10
CA GLU A 208 -16.50 3.59 16.20
C GLU A 208 -17.26 4.24 17.35
N ASP A 209 -16.57 4.84 18.33
CA ASP A 209 -17.21 5.51 19.46
C ASP A 209 -17.93 6.80 19.00
N PRO A 210 -19.23 6.95 19.26
CA PRO A 210 -19.98 8.16 18.92
C PRO A 210 -19.43 9.44 19.54
N ALA A 211 -18.76 9.36 20.69
CA ALA A 211 -18.14 10.52 21.33
C ALA A 211 -17.03 11.14 20.47
N ASN A 212 -16.42 10.40 19.60
CA ASN A 212 -15.35 10.83 18.71
C ASN A 212 -15.81 11.20 17.29
N ALA A 213 -17.13 11.13 17.03
CA ALA A 213 -17.67 11.28 15.67
C ALA A 213 -17.27 12.60 15.00
N ASP A 214 -17.17 13.70 15.75
CA ASP A 214 -16.79 15.01 15.21
C ASP A 214 -15.33 15.06 14.81
N ILE A 215 -14.43 14.48 15.62
CA ILE A 215 -12.99 14.40 15.31
C ILE A 215 -12.76 13.54 14.08
N VAL A 216 -13.45 12.40 13.97
CA VAL A 216 -13.35 11.47 12.82
C VAL A 216 -13.88 12.11 11.55
N ARG A 217 -15.01 12.84 11.64
CA ARG A 217 -15.58 13.60 10.53
C ARG A 217 -14.64 14.71 10.07
N ASP A 218 -14.07 15.48 11.00
CA ASP A 218 -13.09 16.53 10.71
C ASP A 218 -11.82 15.96 10.05
N HIS A 219 -11.38 14.77 10.46
CA HIS A 219 -10.25 14.10 9.81
C HIS A 219 -10.58 13.80 8.33
N GLY A 220 -11.78 13.30 8.03
CA GLY A 220 -12.24 13.11 6.65
C GLY A 220 -12.27 14.43 5.85
N THR A 221 -12.75 15.51 6.46
CA THR A 221 -12.77 16.84 5.85
C THR A 221 -11.35 17.33 5.55
N ARG A 222 -10.43 17.20 6.49
CA ARG A 222 -9.01 17.59 6.30
C ARG A 222 -8.37 16.79 5.15
N LEU A 223 -8.54 15.47 5.16
CA LEU A 223 -8.01 14.63 4.10
C LEU A 223 -8.55 15.05 2.73
N GLY A 224 -9.87 15.28 2.61
CA GLY A 224 -10.48 15.76 1.38
C GLY A 224 -9.99 17.15 0.94
N THR A 225 -9.87 18.09 1.87
CA THR A 225 -9.35 19.44 1.60
C THR A 225 -7.90 19.39 1.09
N PHE A 226 -7.09 18.52 1.68
CA PHE A 226 -5.70 18.31 1.24
C PHE A 226 -5.61 17.69 -0.15
N LEU A 227 -6.51 16.74 -0.47
CA LEU A 227 -6.50 16.02 -1.74
C LEU A 227 -7.18 16.78 -2.88
N ALA A 228 -8.09 17.70 -2.61
CA ALA A 228 -8.86 18.40 -3.64
C ALA A 228 -7.99 19.09 -4.72
N PRO A 229 -6.90 19.78 -4.39
CA PRO A 229 -5.98 20.33 -5.42
C PRO A 229 -5.33 19.24 -6.26
N VAL A 230 -4.96 18.12 -5.66
CA VAL A 230 -4.33 16.98 -6.38
C VAL A 230 -5.32 16.33 -7.33
N VAL A 231 -6.57 16.15 -6.88
CA VAL A 231 -7.68 15.63 -7.70
C VAL A 231 -7.90 16.51 -8.93
N ALA A 232 -7.91 17.83 -8.75
CA ALA A 232 -8.11 18.79 -9.83
C ALA A 232 -6.94 18.82 -10.82
N GLU A 233 -5.71 18.82 -10.31
CA GLU A 233 -4.47 18.89 -11.12
C GLU A 233 -4.27 17.62 -11.95
N PHE A 234 -4.51 16.47 -11.35
CA PHE A 234 -4.45 15.18 -12.06
C PHE A 234 -5.66 14.95 -12.96
N ASP A 235 -6.72 15.72 -12.81
CA ASP A 235 -8.02 15.44 -13.42
C ASP A 235 -8.49 14.02 -13.08
N ALA A 236 -8.45 13.68 -11.79
CA ALA A 236 -8.83 12.36 -11.32
C ALA A 236 -10.32 12.11 -11.55
N HIS A 237 -10.68 10.94 -12.08
CA HIS A 237 -12.06 10.53 -12.31
C HIS A 237 -12.66 9.79 -11.12
N VAL A 238 -11.84 9.25 -10.25
CA VAL A 238 -12.22 8.62 -8.97
C VAL A 238 -11.07 8.72 -7.97
N VAL A 239 -11.42 8.84 -6.69
CA VAL A 239 -10.48 8.70 -5.57
C VAL A 239 -10.79 7.38 -4.86
N VAL A 240 -9.79 6.53 -4.67
CA VAL A 240 -9.90 5.27 -3.95
C VAL A 240 -9.18 5.37 -2.62
N ILE A 241 -9.84 5.04 -1.52
CA ILE A 241 -9.27 5.04 -0.17
C ILE A 241 -9.01 3.61 0.27
N GLY A 242 -7.73 3.26 0.34
CA GLY A 242 -7.23 1.96 0.78
C GLY A 242 -6.48 2.02 2.11
N GLY A 243 -5.70 0.98 2.37
CA GLY A 243 -4.94 0.83 3.62
C GLY A 243 -5.76 0.25 4.77
N GLY A 244 -5.09 0.01 5.91
CA GLY A 244 -5.71 -0.65 7.07
C GLY A 244 -6.89 0.12 7.67
N PHE A 245 -6.91 1.45 7.52
CA PHE A 245 -7.97 2.31 8.03
C PHE A 245 -9.21 2.37 7.12
N SER A 246 -9.14 1.89 5.88
CA SER A 246 -10.27 1.89 4.93
C SER A 246 -11.51 1.15 5.44
N GLY A 247 -11.36 0.19 6.36
CA GLY A 247 -12.49 -0.49 7.01
C GLY A 247 -13.42 0.44 7.81
N SER A 248 -12.94 1.63 8.19
CA SER A 248 -13.73 2.66 8.88
C SER A 248 -14.25 3.76 7.93
N PHE A 249 -14.18 3.54 6.61
CA PHE A 249 -14.55 4.53 5.59
C PHE A 249 -15.94 5.13 5.81
N GLY A 250 -16.91 4.35 6.28
CA GLY A 250 -18.26 4.83 6.57
C GLY A 250 -18.32 5.98 7.58
N ARG A 251 -17.30 6.15 8.42
CA ARG A 251 -17.25 7.19 9.47
C ARG A 251 -16.70 8.52 8.96
N PHE A 252 -15.71 8.50 8.07
CA PHE A 252 -15.04 9.71 7.57
C PHE A 252 -15.27 9.97 6.06
N GLY A 253 -15.59 8.93 5.29
CA GLY A 253 -15.76 9.00 3.83
C GLY A 253 -16.78 10.02 3.36
N PRO A 254 -17.96 10.17 3.98
CA PRO A 254 -18.94 11.20 3.58
C PRO A 254 -18.39 12.64 3.70
N ALA A 255 -17.61 12.93 4.74
CA ALA A 255 -17.00 14.24 4.93
C ALA A 255 -15.85 14.49 3.92
N LEU A 256 -15.06 13.44 3.66
CA LEU A 256 -14.02 13.45 2.64
C LEU A 256 -14.63 13.68 1.25
N GLN A 257 -15.70 12.96 0.88
CA GLN A 257 -16.43 13.18 -0.37
C GLN A 257 -16.94 14.61 -0.51
N SER A 258 -17.50 15.16 0.55
CA SER A 258 -17.99 16.55 0.54
C SER A 258 -16.88 17.56 0.30
N ALA A 259 -15.68 17.33 0.84
CA ALA A 259 -14.53 18.22 0.68
C ALA A 259 -13.87 18.10 -0.70
N ILE A 260 -13.89 16.92 -1.31
CA ILE A 260 -13.40 16.70 -2.70
C ILE A 260 -14.40 17.26 -3.72
N GLY A 261 -15.69 17.16 -3.46
CA GLY A 261 -16.73 17.65 -4.36
C GLY A 261 -17.26 16.58 -5.33
N ALA A 262 -17.26 16.88 -6.64
CA ALA A 262 -17.96 16.08 -7.65
C ALA A 262 -17.27 14.74 -8.00
N VAL A 263 -15.97 14.62 -7.79
CA VAL A 263 -15.24 13.39 -8.11
C VAL A 263 -15.60 12.31 -7.09
N PRO A 264 -16.06 11.12 -7.52
CA PRO A 264 -16.46 10.05 -6.60
C PRO A 264 -15.31 9.59 -5.70
N VAL A 265 -15.59 9.37 -4.42
CA VAL A 265 -14.67 8.76 -3.46
C VAL A 265 -15.20 7.37 -3.07
N ARG A 266 -14.38 6.35 -3.22
CA ARG A 266 -14.76 4.95 -2.99
C ARG A 266 -13.78 4.29 -2.01
N PRO A 267 -14.24 3.41 -1.12
CA PRO A 267 -13.33 2.53 -0.39
C PRO A 267 -12.72 1.50 -1.35
N ALA A 268 -11.48 1.10 -1.08
CA ALA A 268 -10.81 0.01 -1.80
C ALA A 268 -11.64 -1.28 -1.75
N ALA A 269 -11.73 -1.98 -2.86
CA ALA A 269 -12.60 -3.14 -3.02
C ALA A 269 -11.87 -4.49 -2.86
N LEU A 270 -10.57 -4.53 -3.17
CA LEU A 270 -9.81 -5.79 -3.19
C LEU A 270 -9.22 -6.20 -1.84
N GLY A 271 -9.21 -5.29 -0.85
CA GLY A 271 -8.59 -5.58 0.44
C GLY A 271 -7.13 -6.04 0.30
N PRO A 272 -6.74 -7.19 0.89
CA PRO A 272 -5.36 -7.69 0.80
C PRO A 272 -4.95 -8.11 -0.62
N ALA A 273 -5.89 -8.43 -1.50
CA ALA A 273 -5.59 -8.83 -2.88
C ALA A 273 -5.08 -7.67 -3.75
N GLY A 274 -5.48 -6.43 -3.46
CA GLY A 274 -5.10 -5.26 -4.25
C GLY A 274 -3.58 -5.08 -4.39
N PRO A 275 -2.83 -4.87 -3.28
CA PRO A 275 -1.38 -4.71 -3.36
C PRO A 275 -0.65 -5.94 -3.91
N LEU A 276 -1.15 -7.15 -3.66
CA LEU A 276 -0.56 -8.37 -4.21
C LEU A 276 -0.69 -8.44 -5.74
N LEU A 277 -1.89 -8.14 -6.26
CA LEU A 277 -2.14 -8.06 -7.70
C LEU A 277 -1.27 -7.01 -8.38
N GLY A 278 -1.25 -5.79 -7.81
CA GLY A 278 -0.47 -4.69 -8.34
C GLY A 278 1.03 -4.97 -8.33
N ALA A 279 1.57 -5.58 -7.27
CA ALA A 279 2.99 -5.96 -7.21
C ALA A 279 3.37 -6.91 -8.35
N ALA A 280 2.58 -7.97 -8.57
CA ALA A 280 2.83 -8.89 -9.69
C ALA A 280 2.74 -8.19 -11.05
N GLN A 281 1.75 -7.32 -11.21
CA GLN A 281 1.53 -6.56 -12.45
C GLN A 281 2.70 -5.64 -12.76
N LEU A 282 3.14 -4.83 -11.78
CA LEU A 282 4.22 -3.86 -11.95
C LEU A 282 5.57 -4.51 -12.22
N THR A 283 5.80 -5.69 -11.66
CA THR A 283 7.13 -6.32 -11.70
C THR A 283 7.29 -7.39 -12.76
N PHE A 284 6.23 -8.11 -13.14
CA PHE A 284 6.33 -9.28 -14.01
C PHE A 284 5.45 -9.23 -15.27
N ARG A 285 4.53 -8.29 -15.36
CA ARG A 285 3.81 -8.08 -16.64
C ARG A 285 4.51 -6.97 -17.42
N PRO A 286 4.83 -7.18 -18.72
CA PRO A 286 5.43 -6.17 -19.58
C PRO A 286 4.49 -5.02 -19.92
#